data_d841679fb148de648bc23547adbb5a10
#
_entry.id   d841679fb148de648bc23547adbb5a10
#
_cell.length_a   1.000
_cell.length_b   1.000
_cell.length_c   1.000
_cell.angle_alpha   90.00
_cell.angle_beta   90.00
_cell.angle_gamma   90.00
#
_symmetry.space_group_name_H-M   'P 1'
#
loop_
_entity.id
_entity.type
_entity.pdbx_description
1 polymer ?
#
loop_
_entity_poly.entity_id
_entity_poly.type
_entity_poly.pdbx_seq_one_letter_code
_entity_poly.pdbx_strand_id
1 'polypeptide(L)'
;MITYNTVKQIYGRNFGSMQIFKRDYFNQLLYTEGVMDFQKTLNAFWVVDNVISYMGAVIKTFKETEDTFFIVEIGVMQDKTGYMEVFHEGYVGNDYHDHLSVIYQKIPFIDLPTIVDEEITTYKFYLSLHNYEPLQFMLLLPSEY
;
A
#
# COMPACT_ATOMS: atom_id res chain seq x y z
N MET A 1 -12.16 -20.52 -5.35
CA MET A 1 -12.65 -19.16 -5.67
C MET A 1 -12.01 -18.15 -4.73
N ILE A 2 -11.50 -17.05 -5.26
CA ILE A 2 -10.91 -15.98 -4.48
C ILE A 2 -12.03 -15.06 -3.99
N THR A 3 -12.18 -14.96 -2.68
CA THR A 3 -13.16 -14.10 -2.02
C THR A 3 -12.47 -13.23 -0.98
N TYR A 4 -13.22 -12.34 -0.32
CA TYR A 4 -12.65 -11.54 0.76
C TYR A 4 -12.21 -12.40 1.94
N ASN A 5 -12.78 -13.60 2.13
CA ASN A 5 -12.28 -14.56 3.13
C ASN A 5 -10.83 -14.96 2.83
N THR A 6 -10.46 -15.08 1.55
CA THR A 6 -9.07 -15.33 1.15
C THR A 6 -8.16 -14.20 1.63
N VAL A 7 -8.62 -12.95 1.54
CA VAL A 7 -7.87 -11.79 2.03
C VAL A 7 -7.68 -11.86 3.53
N LYS A 8 -8.72 -12.20 4.28
CA LYS A 8 -8.64 -12.36 5.74
C LYS A 8 -7.64 -13.45 6.14
N GLN A 9 -7.56 -14.52 5.38
CA GLN A 9 -6.59 -15.59 5.60
C GLN A 9 -5.16 -15.09 5.40
N ILE A 10 -4.93 -14.26 4.37
CA ILE A 10 -3.61 -13.66 4.15
C ILE A 10 -3.21 -12.82 5.36
N TYR A 11 -4.09 -11.96 5.86
CA TYR A 11 -3.80 -11.13 7.03
C TYR A 11 -3.56 -11.98 8.28
N GLY A 12 -4.34 -13.05 8.45
CA GLY A 12 -4.23 -13.92 9.63
C GLY A 12 -2.95 -14.73 9.69
N ARG A 13 -2.32 -15.03 8.55
CA ARG A 13 -1.07 -15.81 8.51
C ARG A 13 0.19 -14.96 8.36
N ASN A 14 0.05 -13.65 8.19
CA ASN A 14 1.18 -12.73 8.05
C ASN A 14 1.12 -11.68 9.15
N PHE A 15 1.78 -11.95 10.26
CA PHE A 15 1.83 -11.06 11.42
C PHE A 15 3.26 -10.72 11.85
N GLY A 16 4.22 -11.02 11.02
CA GLY A 16 5.63 -10.69 11.16
C GLY A 16 6.36 -11.19 9.93
N SER A 17 7.40 -10.49 9.50
CA SER A 17 8.11 -10.83 8.26
C SER A 17 9.53 -11.26 8.52
N MET A 18 9.90 -12.42 7.97
CA MET A 18 11.25 -12.97 8.01
C MET A 18 12.03 -12.67 6.73
N GLN A 19 11.33 -12.42 5.62
CA GLN A 19 11.96 -12.18 4.32
C GLN A 19 11.49 -10.87 3.70
N ILE A 20 12.40 -10.26 2.96
CA ILE A 20 12.18 -8.98 2.28
C ILE A 20 12.49 -9.19 0.81
N PHE A 21 11.65 -8.60 -0.05
CA PHE A 21 11.72 -8.71 -1.49
C PHE A 21 11.83 -7.33 -2.13
N LYS A 22 12.31 -7.29 -3.37
CA LYS A 22 12.28 -6.10 -4.20
C LYS A 22 12.16 -6.50 -5.67
N ARG A 23 11.71 -5.56 -6.49
CA ARG A 23 11.83 -5.70 -7.94
C ARG A 23 13.29 -5.43 -8.34
N ASP A 24 13.84 -6.21 -9.25
CA ASP A 24 15.26 -6.11 -9.66
C ASP A 24 15.60 -4.72 -10.20
N TYR A 25 14.64 -4.07 -10.85
CA TYR A 25 14.86 -2.78 -11.50
C TYR A 25 14.62 -1.57 -10.58
N PHE A 26 14.18 -1.78 -9.33
CA PHE A 26 13.86 -0.67 -8.44
C PHE A 26 14.30 -0.95 -7.01
N ASN A 27 15.27 -0.20 -6.53
CA ASN A 27 15.93 -0.43 -5.24
C ASN A 27 15.31 0.36 -4.07
N GLN A 28 14.47 1.35 -4.33
CA GLN A 28 13.95 2.24 -3.30
C GLN A 28 12.67 1.73 -2.63
N LEU A 29 12.09 0.64 -3.13
CA LEU A 29 10.93 -0.01 -2.53
C LEU A 29 11.23 -1.47 -2.23
N LEU A 30 11.13 -1.81 -0.95
CA LEU A 30 11.18 -3.19 -0.47
C LEU A 30 9.76 -3.61 -0.09
N TYR A 31 9.48 -4.90 -0.08
CA TYR A 31 8.19 -5.39 0.39
C TYR A 31 8.34 -6.71 1.13
N THR A 32 7.39 -6.97 2.03
CA THR A 32 7.46 -8.08 2.97
C THR A 32 6.91 -9.38 2.39
N GLU A 33 7.08 -10.48 3.13
CA GLU A 33 6.45 -11.77 2.82
C GLU A 33 4.93 -11.63 2.69
N GLY A 34 4.29 -10.85 3.57
CA GLY A 34 2.85 -10.63 3.52
C GLY A 34 2.40 -9.96 2.24
N VAL A 35 3.14 -8.96 1.78
CA VAL A 35 2.88 -8.30 0.49
C VAL A 35 3.12 -9.27 -0.67
N MET A 36 4.16 -10.10 -0.59
CA MET A 36 4.39 -11.14 -1.60
C MET A 36 3.25 -12.15 -1.63
N ASP A 37 2.79 -12.59 -0.47
CA ASP A 37 1.65 -13.51 -0.35
C ASP A 37 0.37 -12.90 -0.94
N PHE A 38 0.11 -11.63 -0.64
CA PHE A 38 -1.02 -10.88 -1.21
C PHE A 38 -0.97 -10.90 -2.74
N GLN A 39 0.19 -10.55 -3.31
CA GLN A 39 0.36 -10.54 -4.76
C GLN A 39 0.14 -11.90 -5.40
N LYS A 40 0.73 -12.94 -4.83
CA LYS A 40 0.65 -14.31 -5.38
C LYS A 40 -0.74 -14.89 -5.25
N THR A 41 -1.33 -14.79 -4.07
CA THR A 41 -2.63 -15.40 -3.77
C THR A 41 -3.77 -14.73 -4.53
N LEU A 42 -3.72 -13.40 -4.67
CA LEU A 42 -4.77 -12.64 -5.35
C LEU A 42 -4.44 -12.33 -6.81
N ASN A 43 -3.31 -12.79 -7.31
CA ASN A 43 -2.81 -12.44 -8.64
C ASN A 43 -2.76 -10.92 -8.85
N ALA A 44 -2.20 -10.23 -7.88
CA ALA A 44 -2.23 -8.77 -7.81
C ALA A 44 -0.82 -8.15 -7.80
N PHE A 45 0.05 -8.59 -8.71
CA PHE A 45 1.42 -8.07 -8.82
C PHE A 45 1.45 -6.59 -9.22
N TRP A 46 0.37 -6.11 -9.84
CA TRP A 46 0.23 -4.71 -10.23
C TRP A 46 0.26 -3.75 -9.03
N VAL A 47 -0.06 -4.22 -7.83
CA VAL A 47 -0.08 -3.38 -6.63
C VAL A 47 1.31 -2.81 -6.36
N VAL A 48 2.33 -3.68 -6.30
CA VAL A 48 3.71 -3.23 -6.08
C VAL A 48 4.20 -2.36 -7.24
N ASP A 49 3.87 -2.74 -8.47
CA ASP A 49 4.26 -1.94 -9.64
C ASP A 49 3.68 -0.53 -9.59
N ASN A 50 2.43 -0.40 -9.16
CA ASN A 50 1.82 0.93 -8.99
C ASN A 50 2.48 1.72 -7.85
N VAL A 51 2.78 1.08 -6.73
CA VAL A 51 3.49 1.77 -5.63
C VAL A 51 4.85 2.25 -6.11
N ILE A 52 5.57 1.45 -6.89
CA ILE A 52 6.83 1.90 -7.50
C ILE A 52 6.63 3.18 -8.31
N SER A 53 5.56 3.27 -9.08
CA SER A 53 5.27 4.46 -9.87
C SER A 53 4.97 5.69 -9.01
N TYR A 54 4.55 5.49 -7.76
CA TYR A 54 4.26 6.57 -6.81
C TYR A 54 5.47 6.99 -5.98
N MET A 55 6.55 6.22 -6.00
CA MET A 55 7.69 6.46 -5.10
C MET A 55 8.37 7.81 -5.30
N GLY A 56 8.36 8.33 -6.52
CA GLY A 56 8.87 9.69 -6.77
C GLY A 56 8.15 10.74 -5.92
N ALA A 57 6.82 10.66 -5.87
CA ALA A 57 6.01 11.58 -5.07
C ALA A 57 6.19 11.34 -3.57
N VAL A 58 6.30 10.08 -3.14
CA VAL A 58 6.54 9.72 -1.74
C VAL A 58 7.89 10.27 -1.26
N ILE A 59 8.95 10.04 -2.02
CA ILE A 59 10.29 10.51 -1.67
C ILE A 59 10.34 12.04 -1.63
N LYS A 60 9.68 12.70 -2.57
CA LYS A 60 9.59 14.16 -2.56
C LYS A 60 8.91 14.66 -1.29
N THR A 61 7.79 14.05 -0.90
CA THR A 61 7.06 14.40 0.33
C THR A 61 7.93 14.16 1.56
N PHE A 62 8.62 13.02 1.63
CA PHE A 62 9.55 12.72 2.70
C PHE A 62 10.63 13.81 2.83
N LYS A 63 11.23 14.23 1.73
CA LYS A 63 12.26 15.26 1.74
C LYS A 63 11.74 16.62 2.17
N GLU A 64 10.49 16.92 1.88
CA GLU A 64 9.86 18.21 2.23
C GLU A 64 9.34 18.25 3.67
N THR A 65 8.81 17.13 4.18
CA THR A 65 8.11 17.08 5.47
C THR A 65 8.85 16.28 6.54
N GLU A 66 9.81 15.45 6.16
CA GLU A 66 10.50 14.47 7.01
C GLU A 66 9.57 13.36 7.54
N ASP A 67 8.34 13.25 7.02
CA ASP A 67 7.44 12.17 7.38
C ASP A 67 7.94 10.85 6.80
N THR A 68 7.99 9.83 7.67
CA THR A 68 8.60 8.53 7.36
C THR A 68 7.58 7.41 7.20
N PHE A 69 6.30 7.72 7.41
CA PHE A 69 5.24 6.72 7.40
C PHE A 69 4.08 7.19 6.53
N PHE A 70 3.70 6.33 5.58
CA PHE A 70 2.62 6.59 4.64
C PHE A 70 1.66 5.41 4.63
N ILE A 71 0.44 5.65 4.20
CA ILE A 71 -0.57 4.63 4.01
C ILE A 71 -0.89 4.56 2.52
N VAL A 72 -0.90 3.34 1.99
CA VAL A 72 -1.36 3.04 0.63
C VAL A 72 -2.74 2.42 0.76
N GLU A 73 -3.73 3.02 0.12
CA GLU A 73 -5.10 2.55 0.18
C GLU A 73 -5.61 2.24 -1.23
N ILE A 74 -6.24 1.08 -1.37
CA ILE A 74 -6.96 0.69 -2.58
C ILE A 74 -8.42 0.60 -2.21
N GLY A 75 -9.29 1.36 -2.89
CA GLY A 75 -10.73 1.29 -2.72
C GLY A 75 -11.35 0.60 -3.92
N VAL A 76 -12.18 -0.41 -3.69
CA VAL A 76 -12.83 -1.19 -4.74
C VAL A 76 -14.33 -1.13 -4.54
N MET A 77 -15.05 -0.64 -5.54
CA MET A 77 -16.52 -0.62 -5.53
C MET A 77 -17.08 -1.93 -6.05
N GLN A 78 -18.37 -2.17 -5.85
CA GLN A 78 -19.01 -3.41 -6.27
C GLN A 78 -18.93 -3.63 -7.79
N ASP A 79 -18.90 -2.56 -8.58
CA ASP A 79 -18.74 -2.63 -10.03
C ASP A 79 -17.28 -2.79 -10.50
N LYS A 80 -16.35 -2.97 -9.54
CA LYS A 80 -14.92 -3.15 -9.77
C LYS A 80 -14.19 -1.89 -10.25
N THR A 81 -14.83 -0.74 -10.25
CA THR A 81 -14.12 0.53 -10.36
C THR A 81 -13.53 0.89 -9.00
N GLY A 82 -12.56 1.77 -8.97
CA GLY A 82 -12.00 2.21 -7.70
C GLY A 82 -10.87 3.19 -7.84
N TYR A 83 -9.99 3.18 -6.84
CA TYR A 83 -8.87 4.10 -6.77
C TYR A 83 -7.71 3.49 -5.99
N MET A 84 -6.56 4.11 -6.14
CA MET A 84 -5.39 3.85 -5.32
C MET A 84 -4.82 5.19 -4.87
N GLU A 85 -4.52 5.31 -3.59
CA GLU A 85 -4.06 6.55 -3.00
C GLU A 85 -2.90 6.29 -2.04
N VAL A 86 -1.94 7.22 -2.00
CA VAL A 86 -0.95 7.27 -0.93
C VAL A 86 -1.19 8.56 -0.16
N PHE A 87 -1.27 8.46 1.16
CA PHE A 87 -1.47 9.60 2.03
C PHE A 87 -0.68 9.45 3.32
N HIS A 88 -0.57 10.55 4.07
CA HIS A 88 0.12 10.56 5.35
C HIS A 88 -0.59 11.52 6.31
N GLU A 89 -0.21 11.45 7.57
CA GLU A 89 -0.64 12.40 8.59
C GLU A 89 0.41 13.48 8.74
N GLY A 90 0.00 14.70 9.09
CA GLY A 90 0.95 15.78 9.29
C GLY A 90 0.29 17.12 9.53
N TYR A 91 1.12 18.14 9.60
CA TYR A 91 0.69 19.51 9.85
C TYR A 91 0.77 20.35 8.58
N VAL A 92 -0.25 21.18 8.36
CA VAL A 92 -0.21 22.27 7.40
C VAL A 92 -0.28 23.57 8.21
N GLY A 93 0.84 24.25 8.36
CA GLY A 93 0.96 25.34 9.33
C GLY A 93 0.82 24.79 10.75
N ASN A 94 -0.19 25.28 11.50
CA ASN A 94 -0.49 24.84 12.86
C ASN A 94 -1.61 23.79 12.94
N ASP A 95 -2.20 23.43 11.79
CA ASP A 95 -3.35 22.53 11.73
C ASP A 95 -2.89 21.11 11.43
N TYR A 96 -3.29 20.16 12.29
CA TYR A 96 -3.04 18.75 12.08
C TYR A 96 -4.09 18.16 11.12
N HIS A 97 -3.60 17.36 10.17
CA HIS A 97 -4.45 16.63 9.24
C HIS A 97 -4.11 15.14 9.30
N ASP A 98 -5.12 14.31 9.40
CA ASP A 98 -4.95 12.85 9.40
C ASP A 98 -4.96 12.25 7.99
N HIS A 99 -5.19 13.05 6.97
CA HIS A 99 -5.24 12.60 5.59
C HIS A 99 -4.72 13.68 4.63
N LEU A 100 -3.41 13.68 4.44
CA LEU A 100 -2.75 14.53 3.45
C LEU A 100 -2.40 13.65 2.25
N SER A 101 -3.10 13.85 1.13
CA SER A 101 -2.90 13.04 -0.07
C SER A 101 -1.56 13.36 -0.72
N VAL A 102 -0.79 12.31 -1.02
CA VAL A 102 0.45 12.41 -1.81
C VAL A 102 0.14 12.21 -3.28
N ILE A 103 -0.62 11.18 -3.60
CA ILE A 103 -1.06 10.88 -4.95
C ILE A 103 -2.38 10.11 -4.89
N TYR A 104 -3.28 10.42 -5.80
CA TYR A 104 -4.58 9.75 -5.94
C TYR A 104 -4.78 9.40 -7.41
N GLN A 105 -5.11 8.15 -7.68
CA GLN A 105 -5.33 7.65 -9.03
C GLN A 105 -6.65 6.88 -9.11
N LYS A 106 -7.52 7.30 -10.02
CA LYS A 106 -8.71 6.51 -10.36
C LYS A 106 -8.28 5.32 -11.21
N ILE A 107 -8.82 4.15 -10.90
CA ILE A 107 -8.53 2.92 -11.62
C ILE A 107 -9.85 2.37 -12.18
N PRO A 108 -9.95 2.19 -13.50
CA PRO A 108 -11.24 1.79 -14.12
C PRO A 108 -11.62 0.34 -13.83
N PHE A 109 -10.65 -0.53 -13.52
CA PHE A 109 -10.93 -1.91 -13.18
C PHE A 109 -9.93 -2.45 -12.19
N ILE A 110 -10.43 -2.93 -11.04
CA ILE A 110 -9.62 -3.53 -9.98
C ILE A 110 -10.16 -4.94 -9.72
N ASP A 111 -9.37 -5.95 -10.06
CA ASP A 111 -9.75 -7.35 -9.85
C ASP A 111 -9.33 -7.82 -8.46
N LEU A 112 -9.93 -7.21 -7.44
CA LEU A 112 -9.78 -7.64 -6.06
C LEU A 112 -11.16 -7.96 -5.49
N PRO A 113 -11.26 -8.90 -4.53
CA PRO A 113 -12.53 -9.24 -3.92
C PRO A 113 -13.20 -8.06 -3.23
N THR A 114 -14.51 -8.05 -3.22
CA THR A 114 -15.32 -7.07 -2.50
C THR A 114 -16.09 -7.74 -1.37
N ILE A 115 -16.40 -6.96 -0.34
CA ILE A 115 -17.23 -7.42 0.77
C ILE A 115 -18.69 -7.27 0.35
N VAL A 116 -19.48 -8.34 0.53
CA VAL A 116 -20.92 -8.33 0.22
C VAL A 116 -21.62 -7.26 1.05
N ASP A 117 -22.49 -6.50 0.42
CA ASP A 117 -23.31 -5.43 1.02
C ASP A 117 -22.52 -4.19 1.48
N GLU A 118 -21.22 -4.12 1.18
CA GLU A 118 -20.43 -2.92 1.38
C GLU A 118 -20.33 -2.13 0.08
N GLU A 119 -20.57 -0.82 0.17
CA GLU A 119 -20.47 0.06 -1.00
C GLU A 119 -19.05 0.07 -1.55
N ILE A 120 -18.07 0.11 -0.65
CA ILE A 120 -16.66 0.13 -0.99
C ILE A 120 -15.90 -0.82 -0.07
N THR A 121 -14.96 -1.58 -0.66
CA THR A 121 -14.02 -2.42 0.09
C THR A 121 -12.65 -1.77 0.02
N THR A 122 -12.00 -1.55 1.16
CA THR A 122 -10.68 -0.94 1.21
C THR A 122 -9.61 -1.95 1.57
N TYR A 123 -8.45 -1.79 0.92
CA TYR A 123 -7.24 -2.55 1.20
C TYR A 123 -6.17 -1.55 1.59
N LYS A 124 -5.53 -1.76 2.73
CA LYS A 124 -4.50 -0.85 3.23
C LYS A 124 -3.16 -1.55 3.34
N PHE A 125 -2.12 -0.83 3.01
CA PHE A 125 -0.73 -1.22 3.20
C PHE A 125 -0.04 -0.08 3.92
N TYR A 126 0.96 -0.39 4.71
CA TYR A 126 1.83 0.63 5.29
C TYR A 126 3.09 0.75 4.45
N LEU A 127 3.55 1.98 4.29
CA LEU A 127 4.75 2.31 3.56
C LEU A 127 5.64 3.11 4.50
N SER A 128 6.67 2.46 5.02
CA SER A 128 7.50 3.01 6.09
C SER A 128 8.96 3.13 5.65
N LEU A 129 9.62 4.18 6.08
CA LEU A 129 11.04 4.34 5.84
C LEU A 129 11.80 3.17 6.47
N HIS A 130 12.60 2.48 5.67
CA HIS A 130 13.39 1.33 6.08
C HIS A 130 14.86 1.69 6.26
N ASN A 131 15.41 2.49 5.37
CA ASN A 131 16.82 2.86 5.37
C ASN A 131 17.00 4.24 4.75
N TYR A 132 17.92 5.04 5.34
CA TYR A 132 18.21 6.38 4.83
C TYR A 132 19.22 6.38 3.69
N GLU A 133 20.20 5.45 3.74
CA GLU A 133 21.28 5.46 2.76
C GLU A 133 21.78 4.03 2.51
N PRO A 134 21.40 3.44 1.38
CA PRO A 134 20.54 4.00 0.34
C PRO A 134 19.10 4.21 0.83
N LEU A 135 18.44 5.23 0.28
CA LEU A 135 17.06 5.54 0.66
C LEU A 135 16.11 4.43 0.22
N GLN A 136 15.46 3.80 1.18
CA GLN A 136 14.55 2.69 0.92
C GLN A 136 13.33 2.77 1.82
N PHE A 137 12.16 2.56 1.24
CA PHE A 137 10.90 2.38 1.94
C PHE A 137 10.47 0.93 1.87
N MET A 138 9.72 0.48 2.87
CA MET A 138 9.18 -0.87 2.93
C MET A 138 7.66 -0.83 2.90
N LEU A 139 7.09 -1.61 1.99
CA LEU A 139 5.65 -1.85 1.91
C LEU A 139 5.32 -3.11 2.70
N LEU A 140 4.35 -3.01 3.62
CA LEU A 140 3.96 -4.13 4.47
C LEU A 140 2.45 -4.11 4.71
N LEU A 141 1.92 -5.27 5.10
CA LEU A 141 0.54 -5.38 5.54
C LEU A 141 0.39 -4.77 6.95
N PRO A 142 -0.76 -4.20 7.29
CA PRO A 142 -1.00 -3.71 8.65
C PRO A 142 -0.78 -4.79 9.72
N SER A 143 -1.08 -6.05 9.41
CA SER A 143 -0.87 -7.19 10.32
C SER A 143 0.60 -7.49 10.61
N GLU A 144 1.50 -6.98 9.79
CA GLU A 144 2.95 -7.17 9.95
C GLU A 144 3.63 -6.01 10.67
N TYR A 145 2.90 -4.95 10.89
CA TYR A 145 3.44 -3.76 11.56
C TYR A 145 3.43 -3.95 13.11
#